data_c47dcf9f4a0107efb0f6a9170a17ebe7
#
_entry.id   c47dcf9f4a0107efb0f6a9170a17ebe7
#
_cell.length_a   1.000
_cell.length_b   1.000
_cell.length_c   1.000
_cell.angle_alpha   90.00
_cell.angle_beta   90.00
_cell.angle_gamma   90.00
#
_symmetry.space_group_name_H-M   'P 1'
#
loop_
_entity.id
_entity.type
_entity.pdbx_description
1 polymer ?
#
loop_
_entity_poly.entity_id
_entity_poly.type
_entity_poly.pdbx_seq_one_letter_code
_entity_poly.pdbx_strand_id
1 'polypeptide(L)'
;MAYAPTSVVFPSERRSIGIAKETAAGTGQMPTGTLPVKGFIGEDKPIWLPDESLRSAMAMTYGLQEGPYVADITIDASPVYGDTIGHVLYNSLGDYTVTGTASTPVYTAPSTVSPGAGPIAITTTGVAPGPGVALQLGTSPTAEIVTTGTGSTTTSLVLSTATPIRFTHTGPVTITTVVAPLTHVFALLNGTGNAQPVTHTFTDMNYINTQSARWWPYTCMSEVTITGNAEQLLNWSGKGMGFAGVHPLTTPTVTVSAVPAQPAWNSLVGIGGTVSASPVYQVGEFEIVLTREVQAYFTASGQQNPFVIGRGKFSSTGKLNFSPTIDETPLLYMLNNTQPQLQIISTNGLTGASKVSMQIDVAVCAFDASVIEASKALLGYNDTFMAVSNTTNTGNSAGYSPLMITLVNAVPSY
;
A
#
# COMPACT_ATOMS: atom_id res chain seq x y z
N MET A 1 -4.62 -44.73 -26.60
CA MET A 1 -5.58 -44.01 -25.75
C MET A 1 -5.48 -42.54 -26.06
N ALA A 2 -6.55 -41.92 -26.52
CA ALA A 2 -6.56 -40.46 -26.69
C ALA A 2 -6.58 -39.80 -25.31
N TYR A 3 -5.60 -38.96 -25.02
CA TYR A 3 -5.55 -38.17 -23.83
C TYR A 3 -6.66 -37.11 -23.94
N ALA A 4 -7.71 -37.27 -23.20
CA ALA A 4 -8.73 -36.21 -23.06
C ALA A 4 -8.27 -35.26 -21.97
N PRO A 5 -7.92 -33.99 -22.26
CA PRO A 5 -7.55 -33.04 -21.24
C PRO A 5 -8.81 -32.73 -20.40
N THR A 6 -8.88 -33.29 -19.21
CA THR A 6 -9.94 -33.01 -18.23
C THR A 6 -9.59 -31.84 -17.30
N SER A 7 -8.43 -31.22 -17.51
CA SER A 7 -7.97 -30.11 -16.68
C SER A 7 -8.60 -28.79 -17.15
N VAL A 8 -9.36 -28.17 -16.28
CA VAL A 8 -9.79 -26.78 -16.47
C VAL A 8 -8.55 -25.89 -16.28
N VAL A 9 -8.18 -25.14 -17.31
CA VAL A 9 -7.09 -24.17 -17.25
C VAL A 9 -7.66 -22.83 -16.78
N PHE A 10 -7.04 -22.25 -15.78
CA PHE A 10 -7.44 -20.94 -15.25
C PHE A 10 -6.41 -19.87 -15.69
N PRO A 11 -6.87 -18.73 -16.23
CA PRO A 11 -5.96 -17.65 -16.56
C PRO A 11 -5.40 -17.00 -15.29
N SER A 12 -4.12 -16.59 -15.34
CA SER A 12 -3.42 -15.92 -14.24
C SER A 12 -4.08 -14.61 -13.81
N GLU A 13 -4.79 -13.96 -14.72
CA GLU A 13 -5.50 -12.70 -14.52
C GLU A 13 -6.71 -12.84 -13.58
N ARG A 14 -7.18 -14.04 -13.33
CA ARG A 14 -8.22 -14.30 -12.32
C ARG A 14 -7.70 -14.35 -10.89
N ARG A 15 -6.39 -14.25 -10.71
CA ARG A 15 -5.75 -14.19 -9.41
C ARG A 15 -5.91 -12.80 -8.80
N SER A 16 -6.18 -12.73 -7.50
CA SER A 16 -6.17 -11.47 -6.75
C SER A 16 -5.50 -11.66 -5.40
N ILE A 17 -4.89 -10.59 -4.90
CA ILE A 17 -4.17 -10.60 -3.64
C ILE A 17 -4.98 -9.81 -2.61
N GLY A 18 -5.28 -10.47 -1.50
CA GLY A 18 -5.94 -9.86 -0.35
C GLY A 18 -4.95 -9.53 0.76
N ILE A 19 -5.32 -8.59 1.59
CA ILE A 19 -4.57 -8.22 2.79
C ILE A 19 -5.52 -7.96 3.96
N ALA A 20 -5.11 -8.36 5.15
CA ALA A 20 -5.80 -8.03 6.39
C ALA A 20 -4.82 -7.80 7.53
N LYS A 21 -5.13 -6.82 8.39
CA LYS A 21 -4.42 -6.66 9.65
C LYS A 21 -4.79 -7.80 10.59
N GLU A 22 -3.81 -8.39 11.25
CA GLU A 22 -4.05 -9.44 12.24
C GLU A 22 -4.46 -8.87 13.59
N THR A 23 -5.43 -9.51 14.22
CA THR A 23 -5.87 -9.17 15.59
C THR A 23 -4.89 -9.68 16.64
N ALA A 24 -4.23 -10.79 16.33
CA ALA A 24 -3.10 -11.34 17.09
C ALA A 24 -2.07 -11.85 16.10
N ALA A 25 -0.80 -11.57 16.34
CA ALA A 25 0.29 -11.94 15.47
C ALA A 25 0.30 -13.44 15.16
N GLY A 26 0.34 -13.80 13.89
CA GLY A 26 0.31 -15.17 13.39
C GLY A 26 -1.07 -15.81 13.33
N THR A 27 -2.13 -15.09 13.65
CA THR A 27 -3.51 -15.56 13.47
C THR A 27 -4.04 -15.08 12.14
N GLY A 28 -4.10 -15.97 11.16
CA GLY A 28 -4.59 -15.66 9.81
C GLY A 28 -5.98 -15.02 9.84
N GLN A 29 -6.15 -13.96 9.06
CA GLN A 29 -7.37 -13.18 8.97
C GLN A 29 -7.91 -13.17 7.54
N MET A 30 -9.25 -13.13 7.43
CA MET A 30 -9.93 -12.90 6.15
C MET A 30 -9.52 -11.53 5.58
N PRO A 31 -9.27 -11.43 4.26
CA PRO A 31 -8.91 -10.17 3.64
C PRO A 31 -9.95 -9.08 3.91
N THR A 32 -9.51 -7.94 4.38
CA THR A 32 -10.33 -6.73 4.53
C THR A 32 -10.18 -5.80 3.33
N GLY A 33 -9.13 -5.97 2.54
CA GLY A 33 -8.87 -5.24 1.31
C GLY A 33 -8.16 -6.10 0.27
N THR A 34 -8.22 -5.67 -0.97
CA THR A 34 -7.48 -6.27 -2.09
C THR A 34 -6.34 -5.35 -2.46
N LEU A 35 -5.13 -5.90 -2.58
CA LEU A 35 -3.99 -5.21 -3.15
C LEU A 35 -3.96 -5.44 -4.66
N PRO A 36 -4.27 -4.43 -5.49
CA PRO A 36 -4.14 -4.55 -6.93
C PRO A 36 -2.65 -4.52 -7.30
N VAL A 37 -2.06 -5.70 -7.48
CA VAL A 37 -0.63 -5.86 -7.80
C VAL A 37 -0.45 -6.52 -9.16
N LYS A 38 0.65 -6.23 -9.84
CA LYS A 38 1.02 -6.85 -11.13
C LYS A 38 1.58 -8.25 -10.94
N GLY A 39 2.35 -8.47 -9.87
CA GLY A 39 2.93 -9.76 -9.53
C GLY A 39 3.03 -9.93 -8.02
N PHE A 40 2.80 -11.16 -7.57
CA PHE A 40 2.91 -11.56 -6.18
C PHE A 40 3.47 -12.97 -6.12
N ILE A 41 4.51 -13.16 -5.33
CA ILE A 41 5.13 -14.44 -5.06
C ILE A 41 5.15 -14.64 -3.54
N GLY A 42 4.48 -15.69 -3.08
CA GLY A 42 4.61 -16.21 -1.73
C GLY A 42 5.30 -17.57 -1.83
N GLU A 43 6.52 -17.64 -1.40
CA GLU A 43 7.36 -18.84 -1.48
C GLU A 43 7.63 -19.39 -0.08
N ASP A 44 7.17 -20.61 0.21
CA ASP A 44 7.51 -21.31 1.42
C ASP A 44 8.90 -21.93 1.31
N LYS A 45 9.76 -21.63 2.26
CA LYS A 45 11.15 -22.07 2.31
C LYS A 45 11.40 -23.01 3.49
N PRO A 46 11.25 -24.32 3.29
CA PRO A 46 11.65 -25.31 4.29
C PRO A 46 13.16 -25.35 4.43
N ILE A 47 13.65 -25.45 5.66
CA ILE A 47 15.03 -25.73 5.98
C ILE A 47 15.17 -27.25 6.00
N TRP A 48 15.86 -27.82 5.03
CA TRP A 48 16.09 -29.25 4.97
C TRP A 48 17.27 -29.65 5.87
N LEU A 49 17.09 -30.71 6.66
CA LEU A 49 18.10 -31.25 7.56
C LEU A 49 18.63 -32.57 6.98
N PRO A 50 19.78 -32.56 6.29
CA PRO A 50 20.35 -33.78 5.70
C PRO A 50 20.95 -34.68 6.77
N ASP A 51 20.73 -35.98 6.66
CA ASP A 51 21.45 -37.01 7.39
C ASP A 51 22.67 -37.44 6.59
N GLU A 52 23.85 -37.00 7.02
CA GLU A 52 25.14 -37.27 6.38
C GLU A 52 26.01 -38.22 7.24
N SER A 53 25.39 -39.04 8.10
CA SER A 53 26.09 -39.95 8.98
C SER A 53 26.88 -41.01 8.19
N LEU A 54 28.06 -41.37 8.68
CA LEU A 54 28.89 -42.43 8.07
C LEU A 54 28.24 -43.81 8.22
N ARG A 55 27.89 -44.46 7.13
CA ARG A 55 27.18 -45.76 7.11
C ARG A 55 27.90 -46.82 6.25
N SER A 56 29.23 -46.76 6.16
CA SER A 56 30.05 -47.69 5.38
C SER A 56 29.69 -47.76 3.90
N ALA A 57 29.18 -46.68 3.33
CA ALA A 57 28.86 -46.54 1.91
C ALA A 57 29.39 -45.19 1.42
N MET A 58 29.60 -45.10 0.10
CA MET A 58 30.12 -43.89 -0.54
C MET A 58 29.04 -42.81 -0.77
N ALA A 59 27.80 -43.09 -0.42
CA ALA A 59 26.73 -42.10 -0.48
C ALA A 59 26.93 -41.03 0.60
N MET A 60 26.69 -39.76 0.26
CA MET A 60 26.86 -38.63 1.18
C MET A 60 25.62 -38.39 2.05
N THR A 61 24.43 -38.46 1.45
CA THR A 61 23.17 -38.13 2.16
C THR A 61 22.27 -39.37 2.22
N TYR A 62 21.93 -39.83 3.40
CA TYR A 62 21.11 -41.03 3.63
C TYR A 62 19.63 -40.72 3.92
N GLY A 63 19.33 -39.50 4.31
CA GLY A 63 17.98 -39.05 4.55
C GLY A 63 17.90 -37.53 4.55
N LEU A 64 16.70 -37.03 4.30
CA LEU A 64 16.40 -35.61 4.33
C LEU A 64 15.19 -35.44 5.26
N GLN A 65 15.38 -34.77 6.36
CA GLN A 65 14.32 -34.47 7.30
C GLN A 65 13.81 -33.04 7.05
N GLU A 66 12.50 -32.87 7.16
CA GLU A 66 11.88 -31.55 7.11
C GLU A 66 12.13 -30.82 8.42
N GLY A 67 12.73 -29.64 8.33
CA GLY A 67 13.01 -28.76 9.45
C GLY A 67 11.98 -27.62 9.56
N PRO A 68 12.32 -26.56 10.26
CA PRO A 68 11.48 -25.37 10.33
C PRO A 68 11.38 -24.66 8.96
N TYR A 69 10.34 -23.84 8.76
CA TYR A 69 10.15 -23.08 7.55
C TYR A 69 9.59 -21.69 7.76
N VAL A 70 9.85 -20.83 6.80
CA VAL A 70 9.29 -19.48 6.66
C VAL A 70 8.78 -19.30 5.24
N ALA A 71 8.02 -18.26 5.02
CA ALA A 71 7.66 -17.84 3.67
C ALA A 71 8.32 -16.49 3.36
N ASP A 72 8.86 -16.37 2.16
CA ASP A 72 9.26 -15.09 1.59
C ASP A 72 8.13 -14.57 0.71
N ILE A 73 7.84 -13.29 0.88
CA ILE A 73 6.82 -12.56 0.12
C ILE A 73 7.54 -11.55 -0.76
N THR A 74 7.24 -11.57 -2.05
CA THR A 74 7.72 -10.58 -3.01
C THR A 74 6.55 -10.01 -3.80
N ILE A 75 6.50 -8.69 -3.90
CA ILE A 75 5.50 -7.94 -4.65
C ILE A 75 6.21 -7.12 -5.70
N ASP A 76 5.89 -7.38 -6.97
CA ASP A 76 6.47 -6.66 -8.09
C ASP A 76 5.94 -5.22 -8.17
N ALA A 77 6.70 -4.36 -8.85
CA ALA A 77 6.34 -2.96 -9.06
C ALA A 77 4.91 -2.82 -9.60
N SER A 78 4.04 -2.27 -8.80
CA SER A 78 2.59 -2.20 -9.01
C SER A 78 2.08 -0.80 -8.76
N PRO A 79 1.00 -0.36 -9.42
CA PRO A 79 0.45 0.97 -9.21
C PRO A 79 0.02 1.21 -7.76
N VAL A 80 0.23 2.43 -7.28
CA VAL A 80 -0.26 2.85 -5.96
C VAL A 80 -1.75 3.17 -6.04
N TYR A 81 -2.51 2.49 -5.19
CA TYR A 81 -3.90 2.79 -4.91
C TYR A 81 -4.00 3.37 -3.51
N GLY A 82 -4.48 4.60 -3.42
CA GLY A 82 -4.44 5.35 -2.15
C GLY A 82 -5.34 4.79 -1.04
N ASP A 83 -6.25 3.88 -1.35
CA ASP A 83 -7.13 3.21 -0.40
C ASP A 83 -6.57 1.87 0.12
N THR A 84 -5.57 1.29 -0.52
CA THR A 84 -5.06 -0.04 -0.13
C THR A 84 -3.62 -0.03 0.37
N ILE A 85 -2.79 0.90 -0.13
CA ILE A 85 -1.37 0.99 0.26
C ILE A 85 -1.17 1.23 1.77
N GLY A 86 -2.17 1.79 2.44
CA GLY A 86 -2.10 2.07 3.88
C GLY A 86 -1.84 0.83 4.75
N HIS A 87 -2.34 -0.36 4.36
CA HIS A 87 -2.02 -1.61 5.06
C HIS A 87 -0.52 -1.93 5.02
N VAL A 88 0.11 -1.71 3.86
CA VAL A 88 1.54 -1.96 3.66
C VAL A 88 2.37 -0.96 4.47
N LEU A 89 1.99 0.31 4.45
CA LEU A 89 2.65 1.36 5.24
C LEU A 89 2.50 1.11 6.74
N TYR A 90 1.31 0.68 7.18
CA TYR A 90 1.07 0.34 8.58
C TYR A 90 1.91 -0.86 9.04
N ASN A 91 2.06 -1.88 8.18
CA ASN A 91 2.95 -3.01 8.46
C ASN A 91 4.41 -2.59 8.58
N SER A 92 4.88 -1.68 7.72
CA SER A 92 6.29 -1.26 7.68
C SER A 92 6.64 -0.29 8.80
N LEU A 93 5.83 0.74 9.02
CA LEU A 93 6.10 1.84 9.93
C LEU A 93 5.56 1.61 11.34
N GLY A 94 4.31 1.18 11.46
CA GLY A 94 3.71 0.70 12.70
C GLY A 94 3.04 1.73 13.59
N ASP A 95 3.43 3.00 13.57
CA ASP A 95 2.69 4.06 14.23
C ASP A 95 1.64 4.60 13.26
N TYR A 96 0.38 4.54 13.66
CA TYR A 96 -0.75 4.86 12.82
C TYR A 96 -1.78 5.67 13.57
N THR A 97 -2.18 6.78 12.99
CA THR A 97 -3.31 7.57 13.47
C THR A 97 -4.26 7.91 12.31
N VAL A 98 -5.52 8.03 12.63
CA VAL A 98 -6.55 8.48 11.69
C VAL A 98 -7.32 9.65 12.30
N THR A 99 -7.55 10.68 11.49
CA THR A 99 -8.36 11.84 11.87
C THR A 99 -9.47 12.04 10.85
N GLY A 100 -10.63 12.48 11.33
CA GLY A 100 -11.86 12.63 10.55
C GLY A 100 -12.98 11.77 11.11
N THR A 101 -14.17 11.92 10.57
CA THR A 101 -15.36 11.19 11.03
C THR A 101 -16.00 10.48 9.84
N ALA A 102 -16.20 9.18 9.96
CA ALA A 102 -16.98 8.41 8.99
C ALA A 102 -18.42 8.93 9.00
N SER A 103 -19.02 9.03 7.80
CA SER A 103 -20.41 9.46 7.68
C SER A 103 -21.39 8.32 7.94
N THR A 104 -22.62 8.70 8.37
CA THR A 104 -23.75 7.77 8.50
C THR A 104 -24.48 7.61 7.16
N PRO A 105 -25.16 6.47 6.93
CA PRO A 105 -26.00 6.30 5.74
C PRO A 105 -27.05 7.42 5.65
N VAL A 106 -27.20 8.00 4.48
CA VAL A 106 -28.10 9.16 4.28
C VAL A 106 -29.15 8.85 3.21
N TYR A 107 -28.82 8.06 2.19
CA TYR A 107 -29.68 7.80 1.05
C TYR A 107 -29.69 6.30 0.71
N THR A 108 -30.75 5.87 0.02
CA THR A 108 -30.83 4.54 -0.54
C THR A 108 -31.28 4.63 -1.99
N ALA A 109 -30.57 4.02 -2.91
CA ALA A 109 -31.05 3.79 -4.26
C ALA A 109 -31.83 2.45 -4.27
N PRO A 110 -33.14 2.46 -4.53
CA PRO A 110 -33.96 1.24 -4.44
C PRO A 110 -33.67 0.25 -5.56
N SER A 111 -33.13 0.71 -6.66
CA SER A 111 -32.82 -0.08 -7.86
C SER A 111 -31.32 -0.25 -8.06
N THR A 112 -30.96 -1.18 -8.94
CA THR A 112 -29.58 -1.33 -9.41
C THR A 112 -29.09 -0.03 -10.05
N VAL A 113 -27.90 0.39 -9.66
CA VAL A 113 -27.20 1.55 -10.21
C VAL A 113 -26.12 1.06 -11.18
N SER A 114 -26.22 1.50 -12.42
CA SER A 114 -25.31 1.11 -13.50
C SER A 114 -24.18 2.14 -13.70
N PRO A 115 -23.03 1.74 -14.27
CA PRO A 115 -21.95 2.66 -14.64
C PRO A 115 -22.42 3.82 -15.51
N GLY A 116 -21.88 5.01 -15.29
CA GLY A 116 -22.19 6.22 -16.04
C GLY A 116 -22.30 7.47 -15.17
N ALA A 117 -22.68 8.57 -15.79
CA ALA A 117 -22.88 9.87 -15.13
C ALA A 117 -24.37 10.25 -14.98
N GLY A 118 -25.28 9.32 -15.21
CA GLY A 118 -26.73 9.58 -15.19
C GLY A 118 -27.26 9.83 -13.78
N PRO A 119 -28.43 10.44 -13.66
CA PRO A 119 -29.05 10.62 -12.37
C PRO A 119 -29.41 9.26 -11.72
N ILE A 120 -29.15 9.15 -10.42
CA ILE A 120 -29.54 7.98 -9.63
C ILE A 120 -30.86 8.29 -8.92
N ALA A 121 -31.87 7.46 -9.13
CA ALA A 121 -33.09 7.53 -8.32
C ALA A 121 -32.78 7.15 -6.88
N ILE A 122 -33.15 7.99 -5.92
CA ILE A 122 -32.90 7.76 -4.51
C ILE A 122 -34.19 7.90 -3.69
N THR A 123 -34.23 7.20 -2.57
CA THR A 123 -35.17 7.47 -1.49
C THR A 123 -34.37 8.09 -0.35
N THR A 124 -34.84 9.21 0.17
CA THR A 124 -34.20 9.89 1.29
C THR A 124 -35.19 10.13 2.42
N THR A 125 -34.67 10.14 3.63
CA THR A 125 -35.40 10.61 4.81
C THR A 125 -35.02 12.05 5.17
N GLY A 126 -34.19 12.72 4.35
CA GLY A 126 -33.57 14.00 4.65
C GLY A 126 -33.57 15.00 3.49
N VAL A 127 -32.64 15.93 3.54
CA VAL A 127 -32.47 17.01 2.58
C VAL A 127 -31.67 16.51 1.37
N ALA A 128 -31.96 17.04 0.17
CA ALA A 128 -31.16 16.78 -1.01
C ALA A 128 -29.70 17.19 -0.81
N PRO A 129 -28.71 16.39 -1.27
CA PRO A 129 -27.32 16.79 -1.17
C PRO A 129 -27.05 17.99 -2.09
N GLY A 130 -26.35 18.99 -1.55
CA GLY A 130 -25.86 20.10 -2.35
C GLY A 130 -24.81 19.66 -3.39
N PRO A 131 -24.42 20.51 -4.35
CA PRO A 131 -23.35 20.22 -5.27
C PRO A 131 -21.99 20.13 -4.55
N GLY A 132 -21.10 19.26 -5.05
CA GLY A 132 -19.76 19.06 -4.49
C GLY A 132 -19.68 18.20 -3.24
N VAL A 133 -20.79 17.59 -2.81
CA VAL A 133 -20.80 16.65 -1.67
C VAL A 133 -20.28 15.29 -2.16
N ALA A 134 -19.30 14.74 -1.50
CA ALA A 134 -18.84 13.39 -1.77
C ALA A 134 -19.74 12.35 -1.10
N LEU A 135 -20.08 11.33 -1.86
CA LEU A 135 -20.92 10.23 -1.45
C LEU A 135 -20.19 8.91 -1.74
N GLN A 136 -20.28 8.00 -0.81
CA GLN A 136 -19.88 6.61 -1.05
C GLN A 136 -21.09 5.82 -1.51
N LEU A 137 -21.00 5.20 -2.68
CA LEU A 137 -22.00 4.29 -3.22
C LEU A 137 -21.66 2.85 -2.84
N GLY A 138 -22.63 2.17 -2.27
CA GLY A 138 -22.53 0.75 -1.99
C GLY A 138 -21.52 0.40 -0.92
N THR A 139 -21.31 -0.89 -0.81
CA THR A 139 -20.34 -1.51 0.09
C THR A 139 -19.36 -2.35 -0.72
N SER A 140 -18.26 -2.75 -0.07
CA SER A 140 -17.33 -3.71 -0.64
C SER A 140 -18.04 -4.92 -1.29
N PRO A 141 -17.57 -5.41 -2.46
CA PRO A 141 -16.32 -5.10 -3.14
C PRO A 141 -16.38 -3.96 -4.18
N THR A 142 -17.55 -3.39 -4.44
CA THR A 142 -17.76 -2.39 -5.49
C THR A 142 -17.99 -0.98 -4.94
N ALA A 143 -17.66 -0.72 -3.66
CA ALA A 143 -17.77 0.61 -3.09
C ALA A 143 -16.96 1.64 -3.88
N GLU A 144 -17.58 2.79 -4.20
CA GLU A 144 -16.90 3.87 -4.90
C GLU A 144 -17.35 5.24 -4.38
N ILE A 145 -16.49 6.24 -4.56
CA ILE A 145 -16.79 7.61 -4.16
C ILE A 145 -17.13 8.41 -5.40
N VAL A 146 -18.30 9.04 -5.35
CA VAL A 146 -18.78 9.97 -6.37
C VAL A 146 -19.06 11.33 -5.74
N THR A 147 -19.00 12.37 -6.54
CA THR A 147 -19.30 13.74 -6.09
C THR A 147 -20.62 14.18 -6.70
N THR A 148 -21.45 14.84 -5.92
CA THR A 148 -22.73 15.39 -6.41
C THR A 148 -22.50 16.56 -7.36
N GLY A 149 -23.26 16.59 -8.45
CA GLY A 149 -23.40 17.72 -9.35
C GLY A 149 -24.51 18.66 -8.94
N THR A 150 -24.73 19.69 -9.75
CA THR A 150 -25.85 20.62 -9.59
C THR A 150 -27.17 19.98 -9.98
N GLY A 151 -28.26 20.27 -9.25
CA GLY A 151 -29.61 19.80 -9.60
C GLY A 151 -30.05 18.51 -8.90
N SER A 152 -29.32 18.03 -7.90
CA SER A 152 -29.78 16.93 -7.04
C SER A 152 -31.05 17.33 -6.28
N THR A 153 -32.00 16.38 -6.17
CA THR A 153 -33.24 16.52 -5.44
C THR A 153 -33.38 15.46 -4.38
N THR A 154 -34.46 15.48 -3.61
CA THR A 154 -34.76 14.44 -2.61
C THR A 154 -35.04 13.05 -3.21
N THR A 155 -35.31 12.96 -4.50
CA THR A 155 -35.63 11.71 -5.22
C THR A 155 -34.65 11.38 -6.34
N SER A 156 -33.73 12.30 -6.67
CA SER A 156 -32.80 12.13 -7.77
C SER A 156 -31.45 12.73 -7.42
N LEU A 157 -30.42 11.92 -7.47
CA LEU A 157 -29.04 12.33 -7.25
C LEU A 157 -28.35 12.55 -8.58
N VAL A 158 -27.94 13.79 -8.87
CA VAL A 158 -27.12 14.14 -10.02
C VAL A 158 -25.65 14.05 -9.63
N LEU A 159 -24.83 13.40 -10.45
CA LEU A 159 -23.41 13.25 -10.20
C LEU A 159 -22.59 14.27 -11.00
N SER A 160 -21.43 14.58 -10.47
CA SER A 160 -20.41 15.33 -11.21
C SER A 160 -19.84 14.46 -12.35
N THR A 161 -19.63 15.04 -13.51
CA THR A 161 -18.99 14.38 -14.67
C THR A 161 -17.54 13.98 -14.38
N ALA A 162 -16.91 14.60 -13.38
CA ALA A 162 -15.54 14.27 -12.95
C ALA A 162 -15.44 12.94 -12.19
N THR A 163 -16.55 12.46 -11.62
CA THR A 163 -16.59 11.21 -10.83
C THR A 163 -17.76 10.34 -11.28
N PRO A 164 -17.70 9.77 -12.50
CA PRO A 164 -18.74 8.86 -12.99
C PRO A 164 -18.72 7.54 -12.22
N ILE A 165 -19.86 6.88 -12.15
CA ILE A 165 -20.00 5.54 -11.59
C ILE A 165 -19.23 4.56 -12.47
N ARG A 166 -18.43 3.70 -11.87
CA ARG A 166 -17.58 2.73 -12.55
C ARG A 166 -18.11 1.31 -12.45
N PHE A 167 -18.75 1.01 -11.33
CA PHE A 167 -19.23 -0.35 -11.02
C PHE A 167 -20.75 -0.42 -11.07
N THR A 168 -21.25 -1.63 -11.31
CA THR A 168 -22.68 -1.92 -11.14
C THR A 168 -22.93 -2.22 -9.66
N HIS A 169 -23.85 -1.48 -9.05
CA HIS A 169 -24.30 -1.72 -7.69
C HIS A 169 -25.68 -2.33 -7.72
N THR A 170 -25.80 -3.57 -7.25
CA THR A 170 -27.10 -4.24 -7.17
C THR A 170 -27.95 -3.63 -6.06
N GLY A 171 -29.17 -3.20 -6.39
CA GLY A 171 -30.07 -2.56 -5.42
C GLY A 171 -30.64 -3.53 -4.37
N PRO A 172 -31.06 -3.01 -3.20
CA PRO A 172 -30.98 -1.62 -2.78
C PRO A 172 -29.55 -1.18 -2.43
N VAL A 173 -29.14 -0.02 -2.90
CA VAL A 173 -27.78 0.51 -2.71
C VAL A 173 -27.77 1.54 -1.59
N THR A 174 -26.98 1.30 -0.55
CA THR A 174 -26.74 2.27 0.51
C THR A 174 -25.78 3.34 0.03
N ILE A 175 -26.14 4.60 0.22
CA ILE A 175 -25.33 5.76 -0.15
C ILE A 175 -25.05 6.56 1.13
N THR A 176 -23.78 6.76 1.43
CA THR A 176 -23.34 7.52 2.63
C THR A 176 -22.69 8.85 2.23
N THR A 177 -22.93 9.89 2.98
CA THR A 177 -22.22 11.16 2.80
C THR A 177 -20.81 11.03 3.34
N VAL A 178 -19.81 11.33 2.54
CA VAL A 178 -18.43 11.45 2.99
C VAL A 178 -18.16 12.91 3.28
N VAL A 179 -18.19 13.30 4.54
CA VAL A 179 -18.09 14.73 4.95
C VAL A 179 -16.71 15.30 4.61
N ALA A 180 -15.65 14.50 4.76
CA ALA A 180 -14.29 14.80 4.33
C ALA A 180 -13.54 13.50 4.16
N PRO A 181 -12.50 13.43 3.31
CA PRO A 181 -11.62 12.29 3.32
C PRO A 181 -10.90 12.22 4.67
N LEU A 182 -10.71 11.01 5.16
CA LEU A 182 -9.97 10.77 6.38
C LEU A 182 -8.48 10.97 6.11
N THR A 183 -7.78 11.47 7.11
CA THR A 183 -6.32 11.65 7.07
C THR A 183 -5.67 10.56 7.92
N HIS A 184 -4.86 9.75 7.30
CA HIS A 184 -4.11 8.65 7.90
C HIS A 184 -2.64 9.01 7.94
N VAL A 185 -2.07 9.01 9.13
CA VAL A 185 -0.65 9.35 9.34
C VAL A 185 0.09 8.11 9.79
N PHE A 186 1.18 7.82 9.12
CA PHE A 186 2.08 6.69 9.41
C PHE A 186 3.47 7.22 9.73
N ALA A 187 4.01 6.81 10.87
CA ALA A 187 5.37 7.11 11.32
C ALA A 187 6.03 5.85 11.89
N LEU A 188 7.32 5.91 12.15
CA LEU A 188 8.04 4.79 12.72
C LEU A 188 7.62 4.55 14.18
N LEU A 189 7.10 3.36 14.45
CA LEU A 189 6.81 2.91 15.82
C LEU A 189 8.12 2.52 16.52
N ASN A 190 8.63 3.38 17.37
CA ASN A 190 9.84 3.14 18.17
C ASN A 190 9.80 3.73 19.58
N GLY A 191 8.79 4.53 19.89
CA GLY A 191 8.68 5.26 21.15
C GLY A 191 7.86 4.55 22.23
N THR A 192 7.05 3.55 21.89
CA THR A 192 6.12 2.89 22.81
C THR A 192 6.10 1.37 22.65
N GLY A 193 5.72 0.66 23.69
CA GLY A 193 5.58 -0.80 23.70
C GLY A 193 6.88 -1.52 23.37
N ASN A 194 6.78 -2.57 22.57
CA ASN A 194 7.91 -3.35 22.09
C ASN A 194 8.45 -2.87 20.73
N ALA A 195 7.97 -1.74 20.24
CA ALA A 195 8.32 -1.17 18.94
C ALA A 195 8.10 -2.11 17.74
N GLN A 196 7.23 -3.12 17.89
CA GLN A 196 6.87 -4.04 16.81
C GLN A 196 5.57 -3.58 16.13
N PRO A 197 5.59 -3.22 14.85
CA PRO A 197 4.38 -2.92 14.09
C PRO A 197 3.42 -4.12 14.04
N VAL A 198 2.18 -3.86 13.71
CA VAL A 198 1.18 -4.91 13.49
C VAL A 198 1.59 -5.84 12.35
N THR A 199 1.21 -7.10 12.45
CA THR A 199 1.39 -8.09 11.39
C THR A 199 0.17 -8.14 10.49
N HIS A 200 0.34 -8.62 9.27
CA HIS A 200 -0.73 -8.77 8.31
C HIS A 200 -0.75 -10.18 7.74
N THR A 201 -1.93 -10.65 7.39
CA THR A 201 -2.12 -11.84 6.57
C THR A 201 -2.21 -11.41 5.11
N PHE A 202 -1.33 -11.95 4.27
CA PHE A 202 -1.47 -11.86 2.82
C PHE A 202 -2.19 -13.09 2.30
N THR A 203 -3.09 -12.89 1.35
CA THR A 203 -3.93 -13.95 0.79
C THR A 203 -3.81 -13.95 -0.72
N ASP A 204 -3.42 -15.08 -1.28
CA ASP A 204 -3.48 -15.35 -2.71
C ASP A 204 -4.79 -16.06 -3.04
N MET A 205 -5.63 -15.41 -3.81
CA MET A 205 -6.94 -15.92 -4.21
C MET A 205 -6.91 -16.25 -5.71
N ASN A 206 -6.72 -17.51 -6.04
CA ASN A 206 -6.57 -17.94 -7.43
C ASN A 206 -7.86 -18.56 -8.03
N TYR A 207 -8.94 -18.67 -7.26
CA TYR A 207 -10.28 -19.12 -7.70
C TYR A 207 -10.34 -20.46 -8.45
N ILE A 208 -9.36 -21.33 -8.26
CA ILE A 208 -9.35 -22.66 -8.91
C ILE A 208 -10.43 -23.55 -8.30
N ASN A 209 -10.60 -23.52 -6.99
CA ASN A 209 -11.62 -24.22 -6.24
C ASN A 209 -11.89 -23.51 -4.89
N THR A 210 -12.80 -24.04 -4.09
CA THR A 210 -13.14 -23.48 -2.76
C THR A 210 -11.98 -23.50 -1.76
N GLN A 211 -10.89 -24.24 -2.03
CA GLN A 211 -9.70 -24.34 -1.19
C GLN A 211 -8.47 -23.75 -1.88
N SER A 212 -8.66 -22.96 -2.92
CA SER A 212 -7.57 -22.43 -3.72
C SER A 212 -6.89 -21.21 -3.13
N ALA A 213 -7.48 -20.55 -2.16
CA ALA A 213 -6.83 -19.46 -1.45
C ALA A 213 -5.69 -19.98 -0.57
N ARG A 214 -4.60 -19.22 -0.52
CA ARG A 214 -3.44 -19.49 0.34
C ARG A 214 -3.13 -18.27 1.18
N TRP A 215 -2.97 -18.46 2.47
CA TRP A 215 -2.68 -17.41 3.43
C TRP A 215 -1.24 -17.51 3.92
N TRP A 216 -0.58 -16.36 4.03
CA TRP A 216 0.69 -16.21 4.72
C TRP A 216 0.46 -15.30 5.92
N PRO A 217 0.16 -15.87 7.10
CA PRO A 217 0.02 -15.08 8.32
C PRO A 217 1.38 -14.62 8.83
N TYR A 218 1.35 -13.74 9.82
CA TYR A 218 2.54 -13.13 10.43
C TYR A 218 3.45 -12.43 9.41
N THR A 219 2.90 -11.92 8.32
CA THR A 219 3.75 -11.25 7.33
C THR A 219 4.24 -9.92 7.85
N CYS A 220 5.57 -9.75 7.81
CA CYS A 220 6.32 -8.57 8.17
C CYS A 220 7.05 -8.05 6.94
N MET A 221 6.77 -6.81 6.53
CA MET A 221 7.48 -6.19 5.40
C MET A 221 8.91 -5.84 5.81
N SER A 222 9.87 -6.25 4.98
CA SER A 222 11.31 -5.93 5.13
C SER A 222 11.72 -4.77 4.24
N GLU A 223 11.05 -4.59 3.12
CA GLU A 223 11.34 -3.52 2.16
C GLU A 223 10.05 -3.05 1.51
N VAL A 224 9.88 -1.75 1.38
CA VAL A 224 8.84 -1.14 0.57
C VAL A 224 9.48 -0.01 -0.22
N THR A 225 9.38 -0.07 -1.53
CA THR A 225 9.90 0.96 -2.44
C THR A 225 8.73 1.66 -3.11
N ILE A 226 8.73 2.98 -3.09
CA ILE A 226 7.76 3.84 -3.78
C ILE A 226 8.51 4.60 -4.87
N THR A 227 8.06 4.48 -6.12
CA THR A 227 8.70 5.12 -7.27
C THR A 227 7.70 5.96 -8.05
N GLY A 228 8.08 7.17 -8.38
CA GLY A 228 7.32 8.06 -9.26
C GLY A 228 8.17 8.46 -10.45
N ASN A 229 7.68 8.17 -11.66
CA ASN A 229 8.23 8.67 -12.91
C ASN A 229 7.11 9.42 -13.62
N ALA A 230 7.39 10.65 -14.06
CA ALA A 230 6.38 11.55 -14.61
C ALA A 230 5.59 10.97 -15.81
N GLU A 231 6.16 10.00 -16.52
CA GLU A 231 5.53 9.35 -17.68
C GLU A 231 4.70 8.10 -17.30
N GLN A 232 4.61 7.76 -16.01
CA GLN A 232 4.01 6.52 -15.53
C GLN A 232 3.01 6.76 -14.40
N LEU A 233 2.39 5.68 -13.94
CA LEU A 233 1.68 5.68 -12.66
C LEU A 233 2.70 5.68 -11.52
N LEU A 234 2.31 6.24 -10.38
CA LEU A 234 3.03 6.06 -9.14
C LEU A 234 3.03 4.57 -8.81
N ASN A 235 4.19 3.98 -8.60
CA ASN A 235 4.35 2.56 -8.36
C ASN A 235 4.92 2.28 -6.97
N TRP A 236 4.69 1.08 -6.49
CA TRP A 236 5.31 0.55 -5.29
C TRP A 236 5.67 -0.92 -5.50
N SER A 237 6.67 -1.39 -4.78
CA SER A 237 7.05 -2.80 -4.68
C SER A 237 7.38 -3.13 -3.24
N GLY A 238 7.42 -4.42 -2.91
CA GLY A 238 7.71 -4.79 -1.53
C GLY A 238 8.26 -6.20 -1.38
N LYS A 239 8.99 -6.40 -0.28
CA LYS A 239 9.46 -7.70 0.17
C LYS A 239 9.09 -7.88 1.64
N GLY A 240 8.89 -9.13 2.04
CA GLY A 240 8.55 -9.45 3.41
C GLY A 240 8.80 -10.91 3.73
N MET A 241 8.63 -11.23 5.01
CA MET A 241 8.74 -12.59 5.53
C MET A 241 7.49 -12.89 6.36
N GLY A 242 6.96 -14.10 6.24
CA GLY A 242 5.78 -14.56 6.96
C GLY A 242 5.89 -16.00 7.44
N PHE A 243 4.88 -16.47 8.12
CA PHE A 243 4.73 -17.90 8.38
C PHE A 243 4.44 -18.64 7.08
N ALA A 244 4.71 -19.92 7.06
CA ALA A 244 4.40 -20.77 5.91
C ALA A 244 2.93 -20.69 5.50
N GLY A 245 2.68 -20.83 4.22
CA GLY A 245 1.35 -20.71 3.65
C GLY A 245 0.41 -21.80 4.12
N VAL A 246 -0.78 -21.39 4.56
CA VAL A 246 -1.87 -22.27 4.97
C VAL A 246 -3.10 -22.05 4.10
N HIS A 247 -3.94 -23.06 3.98
CA HIS A 247 -5.22 -22.94 3.29
C HIS A 247 -6.32 -22.59 4.28
N PRO A 248 -7.07 -21.50 4.04
CA PRO A 248 -8.22 -21.17 4.90
C PRO A 248 -9.35 -22.15 4.69
N LEU A 249 -10.15 -22.40 5.73
CA LEU A 249 -11.33 -23.26 5.66
C LEU A 249 -12.51 -22.60 4.89
N THR A 250 -12.46 -21.28 4.77
CA THR A 250 -13.51 -20.48 4.12
C THR A 250 -12.91 -19.73 2.93
N THR A 251 -13.62 -19.69 1.81
CA THR A 251 -13.19 -18.93 0.63
C THR A 251 -13.28 -17.43 0.91
N PRO A 252 -12.16 -16.68 0.78
CA PRO A 252 -12.19 -15.24 0.94
C PRO A 252 -13.03 -14.53 -0.11
N THR A 253 -13.63 -13.41 0.27
CA THR A 253 -14.33 -12.52 -0.66
C THR A 253 -13.40 -11.47 -1.19
N VAL A 254 -13.47 -11.15 -2.47
CA VAL A 254 -12.66 -10.09 -3.09
C VAL A 254 -13.31 -8.74 -2.85
N THR A 255 -12.50 -7.80 -2.42
CA THR A 255 -12.85 -6.38 -2.34
C THR A 255 -11.93 -5.62 -3.28
N VAL A 256 -12.43 -5.20 -4.43
CA VAL A 256 -11.63 -4.46 -5.41
C VAL A 256 -11.56 -2.99 -5.00
N SER A 257 -10.37 -2.37 -5.17
CA SER A 257 -10.22 -0.93 -4.96
C SER A 257 -11.16 -0.13 -5.87
N ALA A 258 -11.91 0.79 -5.29
CA ALA A 258 -12.80 1.71 -6.00
C ALA A 258 -12.07 2.98 -6.49
N VAL A 259 -10.85 3.19 -6.04
CA VAL A 259 -10.05 4.38 -6.32
C VAL A 259 -9.15 4.12 -7.52
N PRO A 260 -9.02 5.05 -8.48
CA PRO A 260 -8.04 4.90 -9.56
C PRO A 260 -6.62 5.00 -9.04
N ALA A 261 -5.71 4.30 -9.73
CA ALA A 261 -4.27 4.41 -9.47
C ALA A 261 -3.81 5.87 -9.65
N GLN A 262 -2.85 6.29 -8.84
CA GLN A 262 -2.34 7.66 -8.87
C GLN A 262 -1.35 7.85 -10.03
N PRO A 263 -1.52 8.91 -10.85
CA PRO A 263 -0.54 9.25 -11.89
C PRO A 263 0.66 9.96 -11.24
N ALA A 264 1.89 9.56 -11.60
CA ALA A 264 3.07 10.16 -11.02
C ALA A 264 3.36 11.59 -11.53
N TRP A 265 2.87 11.96 -12.74
CA TRP A 265 3.01 13.33 -13.22
C TRP A 265 2.33 14.39 -12.34
N ASN A 266 1.36 13.97 -11.53
CA ASN A 266 0.67 14.83 -10.58
C ASN A 266 1.30 14.79 -9.18
N SER A 267 2.61 14.55 -9.15
CA SER A 267 3.42 14.64 -7.94
C SER A 267 4.18 15.96 -7.93
N LEU A 268 4.27 16.55 -6.75
CA LEU A 268 5.03 17.78 -6.50
C LEU A 268 6.11 17.47 -5.46
N VAL A 269 7.29 18.06 -5.66
CA VAL A 269 8.43 17.91 -4.76
C VAL A 269 8.81 19.27 -4.20
N GLY A 270 9.10 19.34 -2.90
CA GLY A 270 9.62 20.52 -2.23
C GLY A 270 10.94 20.19 -1.54
N ILE A 271 11.95 21.01 -1.71
CA ILE A 271 13.27 20.87 -1.06
C ILE A 271 13.62 22.16 -0.34
N GLY A 272 14.06 22.06 0.92
CA GLY A 272 14.28 23.20 1.80
C GLY A 272 13.02 23.78 2.42
N GLY A 273 11.89 23.09 2.25
CA GLY A 273 10.59 23.45 2.79
C GLY A 273 9.47 22.57 2.27
N THR A 274 8.23 22.98 2.54
CA THR A 274 7.05 22.30 1.99
C THR A 274 6.91 22.55 0.49
N VAL A 275 6.18 21.70 -0.21
CA VAL A 275 5.86 21.86 -1.64
C VAL A 275 5.26 23.24 -1.96
N SER A 276 4.46 23.80 -1.04
CA SER A 276 3.87 25.15 -1.25
C SER A 276 4.86 26.29 -1.04
N ALA A 277 5.90 26.11 -0.23
CA ALA A 277 6.89 27.14 0.10
C ALA A 277 8.13 27.08 -0.78
N SER A 278 8.56 25.88 -1.15
CA SER A 278 9.82 25.64 -1.89
C SER A 278 9.61 24.57 -2.96
N PRO A 279 8.73 24.78 -3.96
CA PRO A 279 8.46 23.78 -5.00
C PRO A 279 9.66 23.64 -5.94
N VAL A 280 9.95 22.39 -6.31
CA VAL A 280 10.96 22.02 -7.29
C VAL A 280 10.28 21.32 -8.47
N TYR A 281 10.23 21.95 -9.62
CA TYR A 281 9.49 21.46 -10.79
C TYR A 281 10.34 20.60 -11.75
N GLN A 282 11.64 20.47 -11.49
CA GLN A 282 12.58 19.79 -12.38
C GLN A 282 12.76 18.31 -12.05
N VAL A 283 12.09 17.78 -11.04
CA VAL A 283 12.17 16.35 -10.67
C VAL A 283 11.35 15.53 -11.66
N GLY A 284 12.04 14.72 -12.47
CA GLY A 284 11.43 13.82 -13.43
C GLY A 284 11.11 12.44 -12.85
N GLU A 285 11.90 12.02 -11.87
CA GLU A 285 11.75 10.71 -11.21
C GLU A 285 12.18 10.82 -9.74
N PHE A 286 11.47 10.10 -8.88
CA PHE A 286 11.85 9.93 -7.47
C PHE A 286 11.65 8.49 -7.02
N GLU A 287 12.46 8.09 -6.06
CA GLU A 287 12.37 6.80 -5.39
C GLU A 287 12.53 7.00 -3.88
N ILE A 288 11.71 6.31 -3.11
CA ILE A 288 11.79 6.23 -1.65
C ILE A 288 11.80 4.77 -1.26
N VAL A 289 12.82 4.34 -0.56
CA VAL A 289 12.97 2.96 -0.07
C VAL A 289 12.87 2.96 1.44
N LEU A 290 11.93 2.19 1.94
CA LEU A 290 11.76 1.88 3.37
C LEU A 290 12.34 0.50 3.62
N THR A 291 13.39 0.40 4.41
CA THR A 291 14.03 -0.88 4.73
C THR A 291 13.96 -1.15 6.20
N ARG A 292 13.49 -2.33 6.57
CA ARG A 292 13.45 -2.80 7.95
C ARG A 292 14.07 -4.18 8.05
N GLU A 293 14.99 -4.35 8.98
CA GLU A 293 15.55 -5.67 9.29
C GLU A 293 14.42 -6.58 9.81
N VAL A 294 14.29 -7.77 9.20
CA VAL A 294 13.30 -8.77 9.60
C VAL A 294 14.00 -10.10 9.77
N GLN A 295 13.81 -10.74 10.93
CA GLN A 295 14.46 -12.00 11.25
C GLN A 295 13.50 -12.98 11.92
N ALA A 296 13.50 -14.22 11.45
CA ALA A 296 12.78 -15.32 12.07
C ALA A 296 13.60 -15.95 13.20
N TYR A 297 12.97 -16.18 14.35
CA TYR A 297 13.56 -16.85 15.49
C TYR A 297 12.85 -18.18 15.72
N PHE A 298 13.59 -19.26 15.61
CA PHE A 298 13.09 -20.62 15.84
C PHE A 298 13.41 -21.08 17.25
N THR A 299 12.51 -21.87 17.83
CA THR A 299 12.67 -22.46 19.15
C THR A 299 12.35 -23.95 19.11
N ALA A 300 12.90 -24.72 20.03
CA ALA A 300 12.62 -26.15 20.18
C ALA A 300 11.24 -26.36 20.86
N SER A 301 10.19 -25.90 20.22
CA SER A 301 8.80 -25.91 20.74
C SER A 301 7.91 -26.99 20.10
N GLY A 302 8.45 -27.83 19.22
CA GLY A 302 7.69 -28.80 18.44
C GLY A 302 6.85 -28.16 17.31
N GLN A 303 7.10 -26.89 17.01
CA GLN A 303 6.47 -26.15 15.90
C GLN A 303 7.51 -25.90 14.81
N GLN A 304 7.09 -26.03 13.54
CA GLN A 304 7.95 -25.73 12.40
C GLN A 304 7.94 -24.23 12.06
N ASN A 305 6.86 -23.51 12.36
CA ASN A 305 6.83 -22.05 12.22
C ASN A 305 7.78 -21.37 13.22
N PRO A 306 8.34 -20.21 12.88
CA PRO A 306 9.11 -19.41 13.83
C PRO A 306 8.29 -19.11 15.10
N PHE A 307 8.96 -19.04 16.23
CA PHE A 307 8.35 -18.54 17.48
C PHE A 307 7.93 -17.08 17.34
N VAL A 308 8.76 -16.29 16.66
CA VAL A 308 8.51 -14.89 16.35
C VAL A 308 9.29 -14.47 15.10
N ILE A 309 8.69 -13.58 14.30
CA ILE A 309 9.40 -12.82 13.26
C ILE A 309 9.62 -11.43 13.83
N GLY A 310 10.84 -11.18 14.32
CA GLY A 310 11.23 -9.91 14.91
C GLY A 310 11.63 -8.90 13.86
N ARG A 311 11.33 -7.63 14.11
CA ARG A 311 11.73 -6.50 13.28
C ARG A 311 12.74 -5.65 14.03
N GLY A 312 13.87 -5.40 13.39
CA GLY A 312 14.99 -4.66 13.94
C GLY A 312 15.06 -3.23 13.42
N LYS A 313 16.26 -2.82 13.03
CA LYS A 313 16.58 -1.47 12.55
C LYS A 313 15.72 -1.07 11.35
N PHE A 314 15.40 0.20 11.30
CA PHE A 314 14.71 0.83 10.18
C PHE A 314 15.60 1.91 9.55
N SER A 315 15.62 1.97 8.23
CA SER A 315 16.26 3.02 7.47
C SER A 315 15.36 3.43 6.29
N SER A 316 15.48 4.67 5.87
CA SER A 316 14.86 5.13 4.65
C SER A 316 15.88 5.88 3.83
N THR A 317 15.98 5.50 2.57
CA THR A 317 16.82 6.13 1.55
C THR A 317 15.97 6.53 0.37
N GLY A 318 16.49 7.38 -0.48
CA GLY A 318 15.79 7.74 -1.69
C GLY A 318 16.70 8.30 -2.75
N LYS A 319 16.09 8.56 -3.89
CA LYS A 319 16.75 9.08 -5.07
C LYS A 319 15.85 10.09 -5.74
N LEU A 320 16.44 11.17 -6.22
CA LEU A 320 15.79 12.17 -7.04
C LEU A 320 16.56 12.31 -8.35
N ASN A 321 15.86 12.28 -9.47
CA ASN A 321 16.41 12.53 -10.78
C ASN A 321 15.90 13.89 -11.27
N PHE A 322 16.81 14.84 -11.43
CA PHE A 322 16.51 16.18 -11.88
C PHE A 322 16.70 16.29 -13.39
N SER A 323 15.73 16.87 -14.06
CA SER A 323 15.89 17.36 -15.43
C SER A 323 16.91 18.49 -15.46
N PRO A 324 17.44 18.87 -16.65
CA PRO A 324 18.49 19.89 -16.73
C PRO A 324 18.09 21.18 -16.01
N THR A 325 18.92 21.55 -15.07
CA THR A 325 18.82 22.81 -14.33
C THR A 325 20.21 23.43 -14.26
N ILE A 326 20.28 24.73 -14.19
CA ILE A 326 21.50 25.47 -13.94
C ILE A 326 21.83 25.55 -12.43
N ASP A 327 20.96 25.01 -11.60
CA ASP A 327 21.06 25.09 -10.14
C ASP A 327 21.52 23.73 -9.58
N GLU A 328 22.71 23.73 -8.99
CA GLU A 328 23.35 22.59 -8.34
C GLU A 328 23.03 22.53 -6.83
N THR A 329 21.87 23.01 -6.42
CA THR A 329 21.51 23.11 -5.00
C THR A 329 21.65 21.79 -4.22
N PRO A 330 21.26 20.60 -4.72
CA PRO A 330 21.48 19.35 -3.99
C PRO A 330 22.95 19.02 -3.78
N LEU A 331 23.82 19.28 -4.78
CA LEU A 331 25.26 19.13 -4.63
C LEU A 331 25.82 20.07 -3.53
N LEU A 332 25.34 21.31 -3.49
CA LEU A 332 25.73 22.26 -2.44
C LEU A 332 25.23 21.82 -1.06
N TYR A 333 24.05 21.25 -0.95
CA TYR A 333 23.56 20.68 0.31
C TYR A 333 24.48 19.55 0.78
N MET A 334 24.89 18.65 -0.10
CA MET A 334 25.83 17.57 0.21
C MET A 334 27.17 18.12 0.67
N LEU A 335 27.79 19.02 -0.11
CA LEU A 335 29.12 19.56 0.18
C LEU A 335 29.18 20.39 1.47
N ASN A 336 28.10 21.09 1.79
CA ASN A 336 27.99 21.92 3.00
C ASN A 336 27.39 21.15 4.19
N ASN A 337 27.05 19.84 4.02
CA ASN A 337 26.32 19.03 5.01
C ASN A 337 25.04 19.74 5.49
N THR A 338 24.37 20.44 4.58
CA THR A 338 23.05 21.01 4.85
C THR A 338 22.01 19.90 4.65
N GLN A 339 21.18 19.67 5.64
CA GLN A 339 20.17 18.61 5.63
C GLN A 339 18.76 19.24 5.53
N PRO A 340 18.32 19.62 4.32
CA PRO A 340 17.06 20.30 4.13
C PRO A 340 15.86 19.38 4.39
N GLN A 341 14.69 19.98 4.57
CA GLN A 341 13.43 19.25 4.49
C GLN A 341 13.15 18.82 3.04
N LEU A 342 12.69 17.60 2.86
CA LEU A 342 12.14 17.11 1.60
C LEU A 342 10.66 16.73 1.81
N GLN A 343 9.80 17.20 0.92
CA GLN A 343 8.40 16.82 0.89
C GLN A 343 7.99 16.38 -0.51
N ILE A 344 7.30 15.26 -0.62
CA ILE A 344 6.73 14.77 -1.88
C ILE A 344 5.23 14.59 -1.69
N ILE A 345 4.42 15.20 -2.55
CA ILE A 345 2.96 15.06 -2.54
C ILE A 345 2.51 14.53 -3.88
N SER A 346 1.86 13.36 -3.89
CA SER A 346 1.17 12.80 -5.05
C SER A 346 -0.33 12.83 -4.81
N THR A 347 -1.12 13.25 -5.81
CA THR A 347 -2.55 13.43 -5.68
C THR A 347 -3.30 12.96 -6.92
N ASN A 348 -4.58 12.61 -6.76
CA ASN A 348 -5.47 12.33 -7.88
C ASN A 348 -5.97 13.61 -8.59
N GLY A 349 -5.54 14.80 -8.17
CA GLY A 349 -5.95 16.09 -8.74
C GLY A 349 -7.34 16.58 -8.30
N LEU A 350 -8.09 15.78 -7.55
CA LEU A 350 -9.40 16.19 -7.02
C LEU A 350 -9.25 16.95 -5.71
N THR A 351 -10.24 17.76 -5.39
CA THR A 351 -10.30 18.57 -4.17
C THR A 351 -11.47 18.13 -3.28
N GLY A 352 -11.49 18.63 -2.02
CA GLY A 352 -12.56 18.34 -1.07
C GLY A 352 -12.61 16.85 -0.70
N ALA A 353 -13.80 16.34 -0.57
CA ALA A 353 -14.04 14.98 -0.07
C ALA A 353 -13.63 13.85 -1.02
N SER A 354 -13.43 14.15 -2.31
CA SER A 354 -12.97 13.19 -3.32
C SER A 354 -11.44 13.14 -3.46
N LYS A 355 -10.73 13.95 -2.68
CA LYS A 355 -9.26 13.99 -2.71
C LYS A 355 -8.69 12.67 -2.25
N VAL A 356 -7.79 12.13 -3.05
CA VAL A 356 -6.90 11.03 -2.66
C VAL A 356 -5.48 11.52 -2.88
N SER A 357 -4.69 11.52 -1.82
CA SER A 357 -3.30 11.96 -1.91
C SER A 357 -2.41 11.15 -0.97
N MET A 358 -1.15 11.04 -1.35
CA MET A 358 -0.07 10.54 -0.53
C MET A 358 0.98 11.63 -0.39
N GLN A 359 1.34 11.96 0.83
CA GLN A 359 2.39 12.91 1.15
C GLN A 359 3.48 12.19 1.94
N ILE A 360 4.72 12.39 1.54
CA ILE A 360 5.91 11.86 2.19
C ILE A 360 6.70 13.05 2.71
N ASP A 361 6.92 13.11 4.00
CA ASP A 361 7.66 14.15 4.69
C ASP A 361 8.96 13.58 5.26
N VAL A 362 10.08 14.15 4.85
CA VAL A 362 11.42 13.90 5.39
C VAL A 362 11.94 15.22 5.94
N ALA A 363 11.81 15.43 7.24
CA ALA A 363 12.15 16.71 7.85
C ALA A 363 13.67 16.99 7.84
N VAL A 364 14.48 15.92 7.80
CA VAL A 364 15.94 15.99 7.74
C VAL A 364 16.42 15.04 6.64
N CYS A 365 16.77 15.60 5.49
CA CYS A 365 17.19 14.86 4.29
C CYS A 365 18.69 15.10 4.07
N ALA A 366 19.52 14.09 4.27
CA ALA A 366 20.96 14.16 4.04
C ALA A 366 21.27 13.64 2.64
N PHE A 367 21.68 14.52 1.73
CA PHE A 367 22.18 14.13 0.42
C PHE A 367 23.57 13.50 0.57
N ASP A 368 23.77 12.31 0.01
CA ASP A 368 25.01 11.54 0.12
C ASP A 368 25.73 11.35 -1.22
N ALA A 369 25.05 11.52 -2.35
CA ALA A 369 25.65 11.58 -3.66
C ALA A 369 24.87 12.51 -4.60
N SER A 370 25.60 13.18 -5.49
CA SER A 370 25.05 13.97 -6.60
C SER A 370 25.90 13.70 -7.83
N VAL A 371 25.33 13.03 -8.84
CA VAL A 371 26.04 12.59 -10.02
C VAL A 371 25.40 13.17 -11.28
N ILE A 372 26.21 13.78 -12.13
CA ILE A 372 25.77 14.26 -13.44
C ILE A 372 25.40 13.06 -14.32
N GLU A 373 24.17 13.03 -14.79
CA GLU A 373 23.69 12.04 -15.76
C GLU A 373 23.77 12.61 -17.19
N ALA A 374 24.69 12.07 -17.99
CA ALA A 374 24.90 12.46 -19.38
C ALA A 374 24.36 11.40 -20.39
N SER A 375 23.59 10.42 -19.91
CA SER A 375 23.07 9.32 -20.75
C SER A 375 21.89 9.73 -21.63
N LYS A 376 21.25 10.86 -21.31
CA LYS A 376 20.13 11.45 -22.08
C LYS A 376 20.60 12.59 -22.94
N ALA A 377 19.76 13.03 -23.88
CA ALA A 377 20.05 14.17 -24.75
C ALA A 377 20.32 15.50 -23.99
N LEU A 378 19.86 15.57 -22.75
CA LEU A 378 20.04 16.70 -21.85
C LEU A 378 20.76 16.23 -20.58
N LEU A 379 21.61 17.08 -20.02
CA LEU A 379 22.25 16.82 -18.74
C LEU A 379 21.21 16.82 -17.62
N GLY A 380 21.29 15.84 -16.75
CA GLY A 380 20.50 15.76 -15.52
C GLY A 380 21.38 15.48 -14.30
N TYR A 381 20.78 15.51 -13.13
CA TYR A 381 21.44 15.15 -11.88
C TYR A 381 20.70 13.97 -11.25
N ASN A 382 21.46 13.03 -10.76
CA ASN A 382 21.01 11.86 -10.03
C ASN A 382 21.49 12.01 -8.59
N ASP A 383 20.59 12.40 -7.70
CA ASP A 383 20.92 12.65 -6.31
C ASP A 383 20.33 11.54 -5.44
N THR A 384 21.18 10.98 -4.59
CA THR A 384 20.74 10.04 -3.56
C THR A 384 20.75 10.72 -2.20
N PHE A 385 19.88 10.26 -1.32
CA PHE A 385 19.77 10.78 0.02
C PHE A 385 19.39 9.74 1.04
N MET A 386 19.69 10.03 2.29
CA MET A 386 19.24 9.28 3.45
C MET A 386 18.32 10.16 4.31
N ALA A 387 17.18 9.59 4.70
CA ALA A 387 16.31 10.25 5.67
C ALA A 387 16.88 10.06 7.08
N VAL A 388 17.16 11.16 7.77
CA VAL A 388 17.73 11.14 9.11
C VAL A 388 16.63 11.14 10.16
N SER A 389 16.76 10.28 11.16
CA SER A 389 15.82 10.20 12.26
C SER A 389 15.73 11.52 13.04
N ASN A 390 14.54 12.00 13.25
CA ASN A 390 14.27 13.31 13.86
C ASN A 390 12.98 13.26 14.71
N THR A 391 12.76 14.31 15.50
CA THR A 391 11.56 14.46 16.35
C THR A 391 10.42 15.23 15.68
N THR A 392 10.61 15.74 14.47
CA THR A 392 9.57 16.43 13.70
C THR A 392 8.63 15.46 13.02
N ASN A 393 9.15 14.35 12.48
CA ASN A 393 8.38 13.30 11.80
C ASN A 393 7.80 12.26 12.78
N THR A 394 7.72 12.57 14.05
CA THR A 394 7.11 11.65 15.04
C THR A 394 5.62 11.50 14.78
N GLY A 395 5.13 10.27 14.96
CA GLY A 395 3.70 9.99 15.00
C GLY A 395 3.12 10.14 16.42
N ASN A 396 2.06 9.40 16.68
CA ASN A 396 1.39 9.41 17.98
C ASN A 396 2.18 8.71 19.10
N SER A 397 3.06 7.76 18.72
CA SER A 397 3.88 6.99 19.67
C SER A 397 5.09 7.77 20.21
N ALA A 398 5.32 9.00 19.74
CA ALA A 398 6.51 9.78 20.01
C ALA A 398 7.82 9.07 19.57
N GLY A 399 8.98 9.64 19.90
CA GLY A 399 10.29 9.07 19.56
C GLY A 399 10.89 9.70 18.31
N TYR A 400 11.72 8.94 17.61
CA TYR A 400 12.43 9.40 16.42
C TYR A 400 11.92 8.66 15.18
N SER A 401 11.57 9.39 14.14
CA SER A 401 11.23 8.81 12.84
C SER A 401 12.00 9.51 11.73
N PRO A 402 12.54 8.81 10.74
CA PRO A 402 13.22 9.44 9.62
C PRO A 402 12.25 10.12 8.66
N LEU A 403 11.03 9.60 8.56
CA LEU A 403 10.00 10.13 7.69
C LEU A 403 8.59 9.92 8.27
N MET A 404 7.64 10.64 7.72
CA MET A 404 6.21 10.47 7.97
C MET A 404 5.47 10.40 6.64
N ILE A 405 4.52 9.49 6.52
CA ILE A 405 3.68 9.36 5.33
C ILE A 405 2.23 9.64 5.72
N THR A 406 1.62 10.56 5.00
CA THR A 406 0.21 10.93 5.20
C THR A 406 -0.59 10.52 3.98
N LEU A 407 -1.60 9.67 4.18
CA LEU A 407 -2.61 9.36 3.17
C LEU A 407 -3.90 10.11 3.46
N VAL A 408 -4.53 10.60 2.41
CA VAL A 408 -5.85 11.19 2.46
C VAL A 408 -6.76 10.39 1.56
N ASN A 409 -7.78 9.73 2.11
CA ASN A 409 -8.73 8.91 1.37
C ASN A 409 -10.00 8.66 2.20
N ALA A 410 -10.95 7.88 1.67
CA ALA A 410 -12.21 7.59 2.34
C ALA A 410 -12.22 6.28 3.17
N VAL A 411 -11.08 5.63 3.35
CA VAL A 411 -10.98 4.40 4.15
C VAL A 411 -11.17 4.74 5.63
N PRO A 412 -12.05 4.06 6.36
CA PRO A 412 -12.29 4.38 7.78
C PRO A 412 -11.07 4.08 8.67
N SER A 413 -10.36 2.99 8.41
CA SER A 413 -9.17 2.56 9.16
C SER A 413 -8.41 1.45 8.42
N TYR A 414 -7.15 1.29 8.77
CA TYR A 414 -6.27 0.22 8.32
C TYR A 414 -5.98 -0.78 9.44
#